data_263df544590d57757b03cbf854a7d9fd
#
_entry.id   263df544590d57757b03cbf854a7d9fd
#
_cell.length_a   1.000
_cell.length_b   1.000
_cell.length_c   1.000
_cell.angle_alpha   90.00
_cell.angle_beta   90.00
_cell.angle_gamma   90.00
#
_symmetry.space_group_name_H-M   'P 1'
#
loop_
_entity.id
_entity.type
_entity.pdbx_description
1 polymer ?
#
loop_
_entity_poly.entity_id
_entity_poly.type
_entity_poly.pdbx_seq_one_letter_code
_entity_poly.pdbx_strand_id
1 'polypeptide(L)'
;LPASQDSPDRIRDMLSVRNLQVVYGGAIEAVRDVSLSARSGQIVALLGSNGAGKSSVLKAISGVLDAEDGVVEQGSISLAGTSLDAVAAEQIVARGLVHVPEGRRLFVALTVDENLVAGAHLQDRRGLEQGREYVYGLFPRLGALRSRVAGYLSGGEQQMVAIGRALMTKPKCLALDEPSLGLAPLIVTEIFSAIRTLRDATGLTILLVEQNATRALAIADYAYIMENGRIVLDGESEELRNNEDVRKFYLGVSASTGATSMRDVKHYKRRKRWLS
;
A
#
# COMPACT_ATOMS: atom_id res chain seq x y z
N LEU A 1 -37.04 -3.49 -25.79
CA LEU A 1 -35.93 -2.96 -24.97
C LEU A 1 -34.65 -3.62 -25.43
N PRO A 2 -33.64 -2.92 -25.94
CA PRO A 2 -32.37 -3.52 -26.31
C PRO A 2 -31.53 -3.77 -25.06
N ALA A 3 -30.96 -4.98 -24.97
CA ALA A 3 -30.01 -5.38 -23.99
C ALA A 3 -28.76 -4.46 -24.08
N SER A 4 -28.35 -3.92 -22.94
CA SER A 4 -27.11 -3.16 -22.82
C SER A 4 -25.92 -4.06 -23.15
N GLN A 5 -25.23 -3.76 -24.24
CA GLN A 5 -23.96 -4.38 -24.60
C GLN A 5 -22.92 -3.98 -23.57
N ASP A 6 -22.63 -4.90 -22.66
CA ASP A 6 -21.46 -4.83 -21.77
C ASP A 6 -20.21 -4.99 -22.65
N SER A 7 -19.49 -3.91 -22.83
CA SER A 7 -18.21 -3.90 -23.56
C SER A 7 -17.19 -4.77 -22.81
N PRO A 8 -16.54 -5.75 -23.48
CA PRO A 8 -15.68 -6.75 -22.79
C PRO A 8 -14.31 -6.25 -22.30
N ASP A 9 -14.02 -4.95 -22.31
CA ASP A 9 -12.68 -4.44 -22.00
C ASP A 9 -12.63 -3.33 -20.94
N ARG A 10 -13.51 -3.38 -19.95
CA ARG A 10 -13.27 -2.61 -18.73
C ARG A 10 -12.26 -3.39 -17.88
N ILE A 11 -10.98 -3.01 -17.97
CA ILE A 11 -9.97 -3.38 -16.97
C ILE A 11 -10.54 -3.01 -15.61
N ARG A 12 -11.02 -4.01 -14.85
CA ARG A 12 -11.69 -3.79 -13.56
C ARG A 12 -10.62 -3.41 -12.54
N ASP A 13 -10.86 -2.30 -11.83
CA ASP A 13 -10.02 -1.94 -10.69
C ASP A 13 -10.06 -3.08 -9.64
N MET A 14 -8.90 -3.53 -9.18
CA MET A 14 -8.79 -4.47 -8.06
C MET A 14 -9.13 -3.76 -6.77
N LEU A 15 -8.61 -2.55 -6.56
CA LEU A 15 -8.93 -1.68 -5.44
C LEU A 15 -9.46 -0.36 -5.97
N SER A 16 -10.59 0.12 -5.44
CA SER A 16 -11.13 1.44 -5.74
C SER A 16 -11.55 2.14 -4.46
N VAL A 17 -11.07 3.35 -4.28
CA VAL A 17 -11.43 4.28 -3.20
C VAL A 17 -12.00 5.53 -3.86
N ARG A 18 -13.18 5.98 -3.42
CA ARG A 18 -13.87 7.13 -4.02
C ARG A 18 -14.31 8.11 -2.95
N ASN A 19 -13.93 9.37 -3.12
CA ASN A 19 -14.33 10.50 -2.28
C ASN A 19 -14.17 10.22 -0.77
N LEU A 20 -13.11 9.50 -0.39
CA LEU A 20 -12.87 9.07 0.98
C LEU A 20 -12.61 10.27 1.88
N GLN A 21 -13.35 10.35 2.98
CA GLN A 21 -13.14 11.28 4.09
C GLN A 21 -12.98 10.50 5.39
N VAL A 22 -11.90 10.78 6.11
CA VAL A 22 -11.59 10.14 7.40
C VAL A 22 -11.40 11.20 8.46
N VAL A 23 -12.11 11.03 9.59
CA VAL A 23 -12.06 11.93 10.73
C VAL A 23 -11.71 11.15 11.99
N TYR A 24 -10.85 11.71 12.83
CA TYR A 24 -10.46 11.18 14.14
C TYR A 24 -11.03 12.06 15.26
N GLY A 25 -11.55 11.41 16.32
CA GLY A 25 -12.09 12.09 17.49
C GLY A 25 -13.19 13.10 17.14
N GLY A 26 -13.90 12.93 16.02
CA GLY A 26 -14.96 13.82 15.56
C GLY A 26 -14.50 15.23 15.13
N ALA A 27 -13.20 15.52 15.11
CA ALA A 27 -12.70 16.88 14.87
C ALA A 27 -11.51 16.95 13.88
N ILE A 28 -10.66 15.93 13.81
CA ILE A 28 -9.44 15.95 12.99
C ILE A 28 -9.70 15.28 11.65
N GLU A 29 -9.92 16.08 10.62
CA GLU A 29 -10.10 15.58 9.24
C GLU A 29 -8.72 15.23 8.62
N ALA A 30 -8.35 13.95 8.73
CA ALA A 30 -7.07 13.44 8.25
C ALA A 30 -7.06 13.13 6.74
N VAL A 31 -8.21 12.77 6.17
CA VAL A 31 -8.38 12.48 4.74
C VAL A 31 -9.59 13.26 4.23
N ARG A 32 -9.42 13.93 3.08
CA ARG A 32 -10.36 14.93 2.55
C ARG A 32 -10.60 14.68 1.07
N ASP A 33 -11.69 13.99 0.73
CA ASP A 33 -12.08 13.74 -0.66
C ASP A 33 -10.98 13.04 -1.48
N VAL A 34 -10.44 11.94 -0.93
CA VAL A 34 -9.40 11.13 -1.60
C VAL A 34 -10.04 10.09 -2.48
N SER A 35 -9.64 10.08 -3.76
CA SER A 35 -10.01 9.05 -4.72
C SER A 35 -8.75 8.46 -5.35
N LEU A 36 -8.61 7.13 -5.28
CA LEU A 36 -7.53 6.38 -5.90
C LEU A 36 -8.02 5.01 -6.38
N SER A 37 -7.32 4.44 -7.33
CA SER A 37 -7.59 3.07 -7.77
C SER A 37 -6.30 2.32 -8.13
N ALA A 38 -6.35 1.00 -8.00
CA ALA A 38 -5.30 0.10 -8.46
C ALA A 38 -5.92 -0.99 -9.34
N ARG A 39 -5.42 -1.14 -10.55
CA ARG A 39 -5.82 -2.23 -11.45
C ARG A 39 -5.18 -3.53 -11.01
N SER A 40 -5.76 -4.66 -11.42
CA SER A 40 -5.19 -5.97 -11.15
C SER A 40 -3.74 -6.06 -11.63
N GLY A 41 -2.85 -6.54 -10.78
CA GLY A 41 -1.43 -6.73 -11.08
C GLY A 41 -0.58 -5.45 -11.14
N GLN A 42 -1.12 -4.29 -10.74
CA GLN A 42 -0.36 -3.04 -10.66
C GLN A 42 0.29 -2.85 -9.28
N ILE A 43 1.45 -2.21 -9.28
CA ILE A 43 2.00 -1.53 -8.11
C ILE A 43 1.58 -0.06 -8.20
N VAL A 44 0.74 0.39 -7.28
CA VAL A 44 0.32 1.79 -7.17
C VAL A 44 0.96 2.41 -5.94
N ALA A 45 1.63 3.55 -6.10
CA ALA A 45 2.24 4.26 -4.99
C ALA A 45 1.32 5.39 -4.48
N LEU A 46 1.19 5.51 -3.15
CA LEU A 46 0.63 6.67 -2.48
C LEU A 46 1.76 7.40 -1.76
N LEU A 47 2.16 8.54 -2.29
CA LEU A 47 3.31 9.33 -1.87
C LEU A 47 2.90 10.56 -1.07
N GLY A 48 3.73 11.01 -0.17
CA GLY A 48 3.50 12.24 0.59
C GLY A 48 4.38 12.32 1.83
N SER A 49 4.47 13.51 2.41
CA SER A 49 5.19 13.75 3.67
C SER A 49 4.50 13.05 4.86
N ASN A 50 5.22 13.01 6.00
CA ASN A 50 4.60 12.57 7.26
C ASN A 50 3.44 13.49 7.62
N GLY A 51 2.34 12.89 8.11
CA GLY A 51 1.11 13.63 8.41
C GLY A 51 0.23 13.97 7.20
N ALA A 52 0.59 13.58 5.97
CA ALA A 52 -0.24 13.81 4.79
C ALA A 52 -1.58 13.05 4.78
N GLY A 53 -1.76 12.05 5.65
CA GLY A 53 -2.98 11.23 5.74
C GLY A 53 -2.86 9.84 5.10
N LYS A 54 -1.67 9.45 4.62
CA LYS A 54 -1.44 8.18 3.89
C LYS A 54 -1.84 6.94 4.70
N SER A 55 -1.36 6.81 5.94
CA SER A 55 -1.70 5.68 6.81
C SER A 55 -3.17 5.66 7.19
N SER A 56 -3.84 6.83 7.27
CA SER A 56 -5.30 6.91 7.49
C SER A 56 -6.08 6.33 6.31
N VAL A 57 -5.62 6.55 5.06
CA VAL A 57 -6.19 5.90 3.89
C VAL A 57 -6.03 4.37 3.98
N LEU A 58 -4.83 3.87 4.36
CA LEU A 58 -4.61 2.42 4.52
C LEU A 58 -5.46 1.81 5.63
N LYS A 59 -5.59 2.51 6.77
CA LYS A 59 -6.43 2.07 7.89
C LYS A 59 -7.91 2.00 7.50
N ALA A 60 -8.40 2.97 6.72
CA ALA A 60 -9.75 2.94 6.16
C ALA A 60 -9.96 1.72 5.25
N ILE A 61 -9.03 1.49 4.32
CA ILE A 61 -9.09 0.37 3.36
C ILE A 61 -9.06 -0.99 4.08
N SER A 62 -8.33 -1.10 5.19
CA SER A 62 -8.17 -2.34 5.97
C SER A 62 -9.17 -2.50 7.13
N GLY A 63 -10.06 -1.54 7.35
CA GLY A 63 -11.11 -1.61 8.37
C GLY A 63 -10.60 -1.56 9.80
N VAL A 64 -9.48 -0.84 10.05
CA VAL A 64 -8.85 -0.75 11.39
C VAL A 64 -8.83 0.66 11.98
N LEU A 65 -9.65 1.57 11.46
CA LEU A 65 -9.75 2.96 11.95
C LEU A 65 -10.26 3.05 13.39
N ASP A 66 -11.24 2.22 13.74
CA ASP A 66 -11.92 2.26 15.05
C ASP A 66 -10.95 2.09 16.22
N ALA A 67 -9.83 1.37 16.01
CA ALA A 67 -8.81 1.19 17.04
C ALA A 67 -8.12 2.49 17.48
N GLU A 68 -8.30 3.57 16.72
CA GLU A 68 -7.70 4.89 16.97
C GLU A 68 -8.77 6.02 16.93
N ASP A 69 -10.03 5.70 17.26
CA ASP A 69 -11.17 6.64 17.22
C ASP A 69 -11.37 7.32 15.85
N GLY A 70 -11.01 6.62 14.77
CA GLY A 70 -11.17 7.09 13.40
C GLY A 70 -12.44 6.52 12.74
N VAL A 71 -13.11 7.32 11.94
CA VAL A 71 -14.30 6.93 11.19
C VAL A 71 -14.21 7.36 9.73
N VAL A 72 -14.80 6.56 8.84
CA VAL A 72 -15.08 6.98 7.45
C VAL A 72 -16.39 7.76 7.47
N GLU A 73 -16.32 9.08 7.29
CA GLU A 73 -17.52 9.93 7.24
C GLU A 73 -18.18 9.90 5.86
N GLN A 74 -17.37 9.86 4.81
CA GLN A 74 -17.86 9.86 3.43
C GLN A 74 -16.97 9.00 2.54
N GLY A 75 -17.53 8.62 1.40
CA GLY A 75 -16.85 7.87 0.37
C GLY A 75 -17.21 6.39 0.35
N SER A 76 -16.53 5.65 -0.49
CA SER A 76 -16.71 4.21 -0.64
C SER A 76 -15.40 3.52 -0.97
N ILE A 77 -15.25 2.29 -0.50
CA ILE A 77 -14.09 1.44 -0.75
C ILE A 77 -14.58 0.13 -1.32
N SER A 78 -13.96 -0.35 -2.40
CA SER A 78 -14.29 -1.65 -2.98
C SER A 78 -13.06 -2.44 -3.39
N LEU A 79 -13.13 -3.77 -3.26
CA LEU A 79 -12.13 -4.74 -3.70
C LEU A 79 -12.74 -5.64 -4.77
N ALA A 80 -12.16 -5.67 -5.96
CA ALA A 80 -12.65 -6.43 -7.11
C ALA A 80 -14.16 -6.18 -7.38
N GLY A 81 -14.62 -4.94 -7.21
CA GLY A 81 -16.00 -4.52 -7.39
C GLY A 81 -16.94 -4.84 -6.22
N THR A 82 -16.45 -5.47 -5.15
CA THR A 82 -17.25 -5.74 -3.93
C THR A 82 -16.98 -4.67 -2.88
N SER A 83 -18.02 -4.02 -2.33
CA SER A 83 -17.89 -3.01 -1.28
C SER A 83 -17.21 -3.59 -0.03
N LEU A 84 -16.34 -2.79 0.57
CA LEU A 84 -15.72 -3.02 1.87
C LEU A 84 -16.31 -2.09 2.96
N ASP A 85 -17.29 -1.27 2.63
CA ASP A 85 -17.88 -0.31 3.56
C ASP A 85 -18.54 -1.06 4.73
N ALA A 86 -18.24 -0.67 5.96
CA ALA A 86 -18.72 -1.31 7.19
C ALA A 86 -18.39 -2.82 7.32
N VAL A 87 -17.35 -3.29 6.63
CA VAL A 87 -16.88 -4.69 6.72
C VAL A 87 -15.79 -4.80 7.78
N ALA A 88 -15.90 -5.77 8.68
CA ALA A 88 -14.90 -6.04 9.72
C ALA A 88 -13.54 -6.43 9.10
N ALA A 89 -12.44 -6.04 9.76
CA ALA A 89 -11.07 -6.23 9.27
C ALA A 89 -10.76 -7.70 8.92
N GLU A 90 -11.23 -8.66 9.72
CA GLU A 90 -11.03 -10.09 9.48
C GLU A 90 -11.70 -10.55 8.19
N GLN A 91 -12.88 -9.99 7.89
CA GLN A 91 -13.60 -10.28 6.65
C GLN A 91 -12.94 -9.62 5.43
N ILE A 92 -12.34 -8.42 5.61
CA ILE A 92 -11.54 -7.76 4.56
C ILE A 92 -10.34 -8.64 4.20
N VAL A 93 -9.62 -9.17 5.21
CA VAL A 93 -8.51 -10.11 5.00
C VAL A 93 -9.01 -11.38 4.28
N ALA A 94 -10.13 -11.95 4.69
CA ALA A 94 -10.71 -13.13 4.06
C ALA A 94 -11.12 -12.88 2.59
N ARG A 95 -11.46 -11.65 2.21
CA ARG A 95 -11.75 -11.25 0.82
C ARG A 95 -10.48 -11.07 -0.01
N GLY A 96 -9.30 -11.03 0.65
CA GLY A 96 -8.00 -11.01 0.01
C GLY A 96 -7.29 -9.65 -0.01
N LEU A 97 -7.71 -8.68 0.81
CA LEU A 97 -6.95 -7.45 1.03
C LEU A 97 -6.19 -7.55 2.36
N VAL A 98 -4.88 -7.44 2.31
CA VAL A 98 -4.01 -7.56 3.49
C VAL A 98 -3.15 -6.32 3.65
N HIS A 99 -3.10 -5.79 4.85
CA HIS A 99 -2.34 -4.62 5.22
C HIS A 99 -1.12 -5.01 6.07
N VAL A 100 0.06 -4.57 5.67
CA VAL A 100 1.29 -4.59 6.47
C VAL A 100 1.50 -3.18 7.01
N PRO A 101 1.16 -2.92 8.27
CA PRO A 101 1.24 -1.59 8.85
C PRO A 101 2.69 -1.18 9.12
N GLU A 102 2.91 0.11 9.29
CA GLU A 102 4.14 0.67 9.83
C GLU A 102 4.49 0.02 11.19
N GLY A 103 5.78 -0.12 11.48
CA GLY A 103 6.25 -0.73 12.73
C GLY A 103 6.17 -2.25 12.75
N ARG A 104 5.92 -2.90 11.59
CA ARG A 104 6.03 -4.35 11.34
C ARG A 104 5.01 -5.22 12.10
N ARG A 105 4.61 -4.84 13.33
CA ARG A 105 3.61 -5.51 14.18
C ARG A 105 3.78 -7.04 14.25
N LEU A 106 5.02 -7.49 14.46
CA LEU A 106 5.33 -8.92 14.63
C LEU A 106 4.93 -9.44 16.01
N PHE A 107 4.71 -10.74 16.10
CA PHE A 107 4.71 -11.47 17.36
C PHE A 107 6.16 -11.67 17.80
N VAL A 108 6.70 -10.70 18.53
CA VAL A 108 8.14 -10.60 18.85
C VAL A 108 8.67 -11.77 19.67
N ALA A 109 7.82 -12.45 20.45
CA ALA A 109 8.17 -13.63 21.23
C ALA A 109 8.16 -14.95 20.41
N LEU A 110 7.55 -14.93 19.23
CA LEU A 110 7.50 -16.09 18.34
C LEU A 110 8.70 -16.11 17.40
N THR A 111 9.04 -17.29 16.91
CA THR A 111 10.07 -17.48 15.88
C THR A 111 9.61 -16.92 14.53
N VAL A 112 10.52 -16.83 13.57
CA VAL A 112 10.20 -16.49 12.15
C VAL A 112 9.12 -17.42 11.62
N ASP A 113 9.33 -18.73 11.77
CA ASP A 113 8.40 -19.74 11.26
C ASP A 113 7.02 -19.65 11.92
N GLU A 114 6.94 -19.47 13.22
CA GLU A 114 5.68 -19.30 13.93
C GLU A 114 4.95 -18.01 13.52
N ASN A 115 5.67 -16.91 13.25
CA ASN A 115 5.05 -15.71 12.69
C ASN A 115 4.43 -15.99 11.30
N LEU A 116 5.11 -16.76 10.44
CA LEU A 116 4.55 -17.15 9.13
C LEU A 116 3.32 -18.04 9.33
N VAL A 117 3.38 -19.04 10.19
CA VAL A 117 2.25 -19.93 10.50
C VAL A 117 1.03 -19.12 10.99
N ALA A 118 1.23 -18.13 11.85
CA ALA A 118 0.15 -17.25 12.30
C ALA A 118 -0.53 -16.50 11.14
N GLY A 119 0.21 -16.14 10.08
CA GLY A 119 -0.34 -15.54 8.86
C GLY A 119 -1.18 -16.52 8.03
N ALA A 120 -1.01 -17.81 8.20
CA ALA A 120 -1.68 -18.85 7.40
C ALA A 120 -3.03 -19.32 7.98
N HIS A 121 -3.63 -18.59 8.93
CA HIS A 121 -4.86 -18.99 9.64
C HIS A 121 -6.07 -19.26 8.73
N LEU A 122 -6.07 -18.73 7.50
CA LEU A 122 -7.09 -18.98 6.48
C LEU A 122 -6.74 -20.15 5.53
N GLN A 123 -5.58 -20.79 5.72
CA GLN A 123 -5.07 -21.82 4.83
C GLN A 123 -5.19 -23.22 5.45
N ASP A 124 -5.37 -24.22 4.60
CA ASP A 124 -5.20 -25.61 4.97
C ASP A 124 -3.71 -25.98 5.12
N ARG A 125 -3.41 -27.22 5.52
CA ARG A 125 -2.03 -27.70 5.69
C ARG A 125 -1.20 -27.59 4.41
N ARG A 126 -1.80 -27.86 3.25
CA ARG A 126 -1.11 -27.77 1.97
C ARG A 126 -0.81 -26.31 1.60
N GLY A 127 -1.77 -25.42 1.83
CA GLY A 127 -1.61 -23.99 1.64
C GLY A 127 -0.54 -23.38 2.55
N LEU A 128 -0.46 -23.83 3.80
CA LEU A 128 0.57 -23.45 4.75
C LEU A 128 1.98 -23.82 4.22
N GLU A 129 2.21 -25.09 3.85
CA GLU A 129 3.53 -25.54 3.35
C GLU A 129 3.95 -24.81 2.07
N GLN A 130 3.03 -24.66 1.11
CA GLN A 130 3.30 -23.90 -0.12
C GLN A 130 3.62 -22.42 0.17
N GLY A 131 2.88 -21.79 1.09
CA GLY A 131 3.13 -20.42 1.50
C GLY A 131 4.51 -20.24 2.13
N ARG A 132 4.90 -21.15 3.02
CA ARG A 132 6.24 -21.15 3.66
C ARG A 132 7.36 -21.29 2.62
N GLU A 133 7.23 -22.26 1.72
CA GLU A 133 8.20 -22.49 0.63
C GLU A 133 8.33 -21.24 -0.24
N TYR A 134 7.20 -20.63 -0.61
CA TYR A 134 7.18 -19.41 -1.39
C TYR A 134 7.86 -18.24 -0.68
N VAL A 135 7.54 -18.00 0.61
CA VAL A 135 8.13 -16.90 1.40
C VAL A 135 9.63 -17.09 1.59
N TYR A 136 10.09 -18.31 1.85
CA TYR A 136 11.53 -18.61 1.97
C TYR A 136 12.27 -18.54 0.62
N GLY A 137 11.57 -18.82 -0.47
CA GLY A 137 12.11 -18.58 -1.82
C GLY A 137 12.26 -17.10 -2.15
N LEU A 138 11.26 -16.30 -1.75
CA LEU A 138 11.28 -14.83 -1.95
C LEU A 138 12.32 -14.14 -1.05
N PHE A 139 12.45 -14.61 0.20
CA PHE A 139 13.39 -14.10 1.20
C PHE A 139 14.31 -15.23 1.72
N PRO A 140 15.33 -15.67 0.94
CA PRO A 140 16.19 -16.79 1.31
C PRO A 140 16.87 -16.62 2.68
N ARG A 141 17.16 -15.38 3.05
CA ARG A 141 17.72 -15.01 4.35
C ARG A 141 16.85 -15.48 5.52
N LEU A 142 15.52 -15.43 5.41
CA LEU A 142 14.62 -15.94 6.42
C LEU A 142 14.68 -17.46 6.57
N GLY A 143 15.03 -18.17 5.49
CA GLY A 143 15.20 -19.61 5.52
C GLY A 143 16.26 -20.09 6.51
N ALA A 144 17.37 -19.34 6.67
CA ALA A 144 18.41 -19.60 7.65
C ALA A 144 18.01 -19.18 9.10
N LEU A 145 16.96 -18.40 9.26
CA LEU A 145 16.52 -17.80 10.51
C LEU A 145 15.19 -18.38 11.06
N ARG A 146 14.71 -19.50 10.49
CA ARG A 146 13.37 -20.07 10.78
C ARG A 146 13.07 -20.22 12.27
N SER A 147 14.01 -20.72 13.04
CA SER A 147 13.88 -20.96 14.48
C SER A 147 14.29 -19.79 15.35
N ARG A 148 14.75 -18.68 14.72
CA ARG A 148 15.14 -17.49 15.49
C ARG A 148 13.92 -16.71 15.92
N VAL A 149 13.90 -16.27 17.17
CA VAL A 149 12.85 -15.43 17.74
C VAL A 149 12.84 -14.07 17.04
N ALA A 150 11.67 -13.61 16.58
CA ALA A 150 11.53 -12.42 15.73
C ALA A 150 12.00 -11.12 16.43
N GLY A 151 11.92 -11.04 17.74
CA GLY A 151 12.40 -9.90 18.52
C GLY A 151 13.92 -9.67 18.43
N TYR A 152 14.70 -10.70 18.07
CA TYR A 152 16.16 -10.62 17.93
C TYR A 152 16.64 -10.44 16.49
N LEU A 153 15.73 -10.24 15.56
CA LEU A 153 16.04 -9.97 14.16
C LEU A 153 16.44 -8.50 13.95
N SER A 154 17.26 -8.25 12.94
CA SER A 154 17.47 -6.89 12.44
C SER A 154 16.16 -6.29 11.91
N GLY A 155 16.07 -4.96 11.83
CA GLY A 155 14.89 -4.29 11.33
C GLY A 155 14.48 -4.72 9.91
N GLY A 156 15.44 -5.01 9.04
CA GLY A 156 15.17 -5.52 7.69
C GLY A 156 14.62 -6.94 7.69
N GLU A 157 15.19 -7.83 8.48
CA GLU A 157 14.68 -9.19 8.64
C GLU A 157 13.27 -9.20 9.22
N GLN A 158 13.00 -8.35 10.20
CA GLN A 158 11.65 -8.17 10.74
C GLN A 158 10.66 -7.70 9.65
N GLN A 159 11.07 -6.77 8.78
CA GLN A 159 10.24 -6.31 7.67
C GLN A 159 9.95 -7.43 6.68
N MET A 160 10.95 -8.25 6.35
CA MET A 160 10.75 -9.43 5.50
C MET A 160 9.78 -10.43 6.14
N VAL A 161 9.85 -10.65 7.46
CA VAL A 161 8.90 -11.51 8.19
C VAL A 161 7.48 -10.91 8.14
N ALA A 162 7.33 -9.60 8.31
CA ALA A 162 6.03 -8.93 8.26
C ALA A 162 5.36 -9.08 6.88
N ILE A 163 6.12 -8.85 5.80
CA ILE A 163 5.65 -9.06 4.44
C ILE A 163 5.36 -10.56 4.21
N GLY A 164 6.28 -11.43 4.60
CA GLY A 164 6.10 -12.90 4.50
C GLY A 164 4.83 -13.37 5.18
N ARG A 165 4.58 -12.93 6.42
CA ARG A 165 3.35 -13.25 7.17
C ARG A 165 2.08 -12.81 6.42
N ALA A 166 2.09 -11.64 5.80
CA ALA A 166 0.98 -11.17 4.99
C ALA A 166 0.77 -12.05 3.75
N LEU A 167 1.84 -12.50 3.10
CA LEU A 167 1.77 -13.38 1.93
C LEU A 167 1.22 -14.77 2.24
N MET A 168 1.34 -15.23 3.48
CA MET A 168 0.77 -16.53 3.92
C MET A 168 -0.75 -16.59 3.77
N THR A 169 -1.46 -15.46 3.75
CA THR A 169 -2.91 -15.41 3.48
C THR A 169 -3.26 -15.64 2.02
N LYS A 170 -2.30 -15.61 1.08
CA LYS A 170 -2.48 -15.57 -0.39
C LYS A 170 -3.34 -14.38 -0.83
N PRO A 171 -2.93 -13.13 -0.57
CA PRO A 171 -3.72 -11.94 -0.84
C PRO A 171 -3.94 -11.72 -2.35
N LYS A 172 -5.05 -11.03 -2.69
CA LYS A 172 -5.31 -10.46 -4.03
C LYS A 172 -4.77 -9.03 -4.14
N CYS A 173 -4.76 -8.32 -3.02
CA CYS A 173 -4.24 -6.96 -2.88
C CYS A 173 -3.44 -6.85 -1.59
N LEU A 174 -2.20 -6.35 -1.69
CA LEU A 174 -1.29 -6.14 -0.56
C LEU A 174 -1.07 -4.65 -0.37
N ALA A 175 -1.43 -4.12 0.79
CA ALA A 175 -1.18 -2.74 1.18
C ALA A 175 0.05 -2.68 2.10
N LEU A 176 1.07 -1.93 1.72
CA LEU A 176 2.33 -1.79 2.46
C LEU A 176 2.48 -0.36 2.96
N ASP A 177 2.56 -0.18 4.28
CA ASP A 177 2.73 1.13 4.91
C ASP A 177 4.20 1.37 5.27
N GLU A 178 4.85 2.25 4.53
CA GLU A 178 6.24 2.68 4.67
C GLU A 178 7.24 1.52 4.91
N PRO A 179 7.28 0.50 4.02
CA PRO A 179 8.10 -0.69 4.22
C PRO A 179 9.61 -0.41 4.25
N SER A 180 10.04 0.78 3.83
CA SER A 180 11.45 1.19 3.83
C SER A 180 11.88 1.95 5.08
N LEU A 181 10.94 2.35 5.95
CA LEU A 181 11.23 3.25 7.07
C LEU A 181 12.23 2.67 8.07
N GLY A 182 13.27 3.46 8.37
CA GLY A 182 14.31 3.09 9.36
C GLY A 182 15.21 1.94 8.93
N LEU A 183 15.26 1.59 7.64
CA LEU A 183 16.09 0.51 7.12
C LEU A 183 17.34 1.02 6.40
N ALA A 184 18.41 0.23 6.45
CA ALA A 184 19.63 0.51 5.70
C ALA A 184 19.37 0.45 4.18
N PRO A 185 20.05 1.30 3.37
CA PRO A 185 19.77 1.41 1.92
C PRO A 185 19.83 0.10 1.16
N LEU A 186 20.74 -0.80 1.50
CA LEU A 186 20.87 -2.12 0.86
C LEU A 186 19.64 -3.00 1.11
N ILE A 187 19.14 -3.00 2.35
CA ILE A 187 17.95 -3.77 2.73
C ILE A 187 16.70 -3.21 2.04
N VAL A 188 16.61 -1.89 1.92
CA VAL A 188 15.49 -1.27 1.17
C VAL A 188 15.51 -1.75 -0.28
N THR A 189 16.67 -1.76 -0.93
CA THR A 189 16.80 -2.27 -2.30
C THR A 189 16.35 -3.74 -2.40
N GLU A 190 16.73 -4.58 -1.44
CA GLU A 190 16.32 -5.98 -1.37
C GLU A 190 14.79 -6.12 -1.24
N ILE A 191 14.15 -5.36 -0.34
CA ILE A 191 12.70 -5.37 -0.13
C ILE A 191 11.96 -4.90 -1.39
N PHE A 192 12.38 -3.80 -2.00
CA PHE A 192 11.74 -3.27 -3.22
C PHE A 192 11.90 -4.21 -4.41
N SER A 193 13.06 -4.86 -4.53
CA SER A 193 13.27 -5.93 -5.53
C SER A 193 12.34 -7.11 -5.29
N ALA A 194 12.17 -7.54 -4.04
CA ALA A 194 11.25 -8.62 -3.68
C ALA A 194 9.78 -8.24 -3.99
N ILE A 195 9.36 -7.01 -3.70
CA ILE A 195 8.01 -6.49 -4.02
C ILE A 195 7.76 -6.55 -5.54
N ARG A 196 8.74 -6.14 -6.34
CA ARG A 196 8.64 -6.20 -7.81
C ARG A 196 8.58 -7.65 -8.31
N THR A 197 9.48 -8.50 -7.83
CA THR A 197 9.50 -9.94 -8.17
C THR A 197 8.18 -10.61 -7.81
N LEU A 198 7.63 -10.28 -6.63
CA LEU A 198 6.32 -10.78 -6.18
C LEU A 198 5.21 -10.40 -7.16
N ARG A 199 5.10 -9.12 -7.56
CA ARG A 199 4.13 -8.66 -8.54
C ARG A 199 4.31 -9.36 -9.89
N ASP A 200 5.53 -9.42 -10.39
CA ASP A 200 5.84 -9.99 -11.71
C ASP A 200 5.54 -11.49 -11.77
N ALA A 201 5.79 -12.22 -10.67
CA ALA A 201 5.57 -13.67 -10.60
C ALA A 201 4.11 -14.07 -10.34
N THR A 202 3.33 -13.25 -9.63
CA THR A 202 2.00 -13.64 -9.15
C THR A 202 0.85 -12.81 -9.69
N GLY A 203 1.14 -11.66 -10.30
CA GLY A 203 0.11 -10.69 -10.69
C GLY A 203 -0.56 -10.01 -9.49
N LEU A 204 0.06 -10.04 -8.29
CA LEU A 204 -0.47 -9.42 -7.08
C LEU A 204 -0.61 -7.90 -7.26
N THR A 205 -1.75 -7.36 -6.89
CA THR A 205 -1.95 -5.90 -6.82
C THR A 205 -1.34 -5.38 -5.53
N ILE A 206 -0.59 -4.28 -5.62
CA ILE A 206 0.12 -3.73 -4.47
C ILE A 206 -0.18 -2.23 -4.36
N LEU A 207 -0.67 -1.80 -3.19
CA LEU A 207 -0.73 -0.40 -2.80
C LEU A 207 0.46 -0.10 -1.88
N LEU A 208 1.44 0.64 -2.39
CA LEU A 208 2.67 0.98 -1.69
C LEU A 208 2.58 2.41 -1.17
N VAL A 209 2.53 2.58 0.14
CA VAL A 209 2.62 3.89 0.78
C VAL A 209 4.07 4.17 1.15
N GLU A 210 4.59 5.31 0.72
CA GLU A 210 5.98 5.69 0.96
C GLU A 210 6.16 7.21 1.07
N GLN A 211 7.16 7.61 1.86
CA GLN A 211 7.66 8.98 1.88
C GLN A 211 8.74 9.19 0.80
N ASN A 212 9.58 8.19 0.55
CA ASN A 212 10.65 8.28 -0.44
C ASN A 212 10.11 8.06 -1.87
N ALA A 213 9.72 9.17 -2.51
CA ALA A 213 9.15 9.14 -3.85
C ALA A 213 10.11 8.54 -4.89
N THR A 214 11.41 8.79 -4.81
CA THR A 214 12.40 8.26 -5.76
C THR A 214 12.35 6.74 -5.82
N ARG A 215 12.32 6.08 -4.66
CA ARG A 215 12.30 4.63 -4.55
C ARG A 215 10.96 4.04 -4.97
N ALA A 216 9.88 4.63 -4.51
CA ALA A 216 8.55 4.14 -4.83
C ALA A 216 8.23 4.25 -6.32
N LEU A 217 8.53 5.41 -6.95
CA LEU A 217 8.34 5.62 -8.39
C LEU A 217 9.23 4.71 -9.26
N ALA A 218 10.32 4.17 -8.71
CA ALA A 218 11.18 3.24 -9.46
C ALA A 218 10.54 1.87 -9.71
N ILE A 219 9.56 1.47 -8.88
CA ILE A 219 8.88 0.17 -8.99
C ILE A 219 7.37 0.27 -9.26
N ALA A 220 6.76 1.43 -8.99
CA ALA A 220 5.34 1.63 -9.21
C ALA A 220 5.01 1.86 -10.69
N ASP A 221 3.84 1.40 -11.11
CA ASP A 221 3.27 1.66 -12.43
C ASP A 221 2.56 3.02 -12.45
N TYR A 222 1.84 3.35 -11.38
CA TYR A 222 1.08 4.59 -11.20
C TYR A 222 1.29 5.15 -9.80
N ALA A 223 1.19 6.46 -9.63
CA ALA A 223 1.32 7.04 -8.30
C ALA A 223 0.35 8.21 -8.07
N TYR A 224 -0.03 8.36 -6.81
CA TYR A 224 -0.79 9.46 -6.25
C TYR A 224 0.09 10.21 -5.26
N ILE A 225 0.13 11.54 -5.34
CA ILE A 225 0.85 12.40 -4.40
C ILE A 225 -0.18 13.06 -3.50
N MET A 226 0.01 12.90 -2.19
CA MET A 226 -0.92 13.34 -1.16
C MET A 226 -0.29 14.41 -0.28
N GLU A 227 -1.00 15.52 -0.09
CA GLU A 227 -0.66 16.61 0.84
C GLU A 227 -1.89 17.03 1.65
N ASN A 228 -1.71 17.19 2.96
CA ASN A 228 -2.76 17.72 3.85
C ASN A 228 -4.13 17.04 3.66
N GLY A 229 -4.14 15.71 3.55
CA GLY A 229 -5.36 14.92 3.42
C GLY A 229 -5.95 14.86 2.01
N ARG A 230 -5.30 15.39 0.96
CA ARG A 230 -5.83 15.44 -0.41
C ARG A 230 -4.83 14.91 -1.43
N ILE A 231 -5.32 14.28 -2.50
CA ILE A 231 -4.51 14.04 -3.69
C ILE A 231 -4.30 15.36 -4.42
N VAL A 232 -3.03 15.74 -4.59
CA VAL A 232 -2.64 16.99 -5.29
C VAL A 232 -2.18 16.73 -6.71
N LEU A 233 -1.66 15.53 -6.98
CA LEU A 233 -1.15 15.11 -8.29
C LEU A 233 -1.26 13.60 -8.42
N ASP A 234 -1.55 13.09 -9.62
CA ASP A 234 -1.49 11.67 -9.93
C ASP A 234 -1.09 11.44 -11.39
N GLY A 235 -0.51 10.28 -11.69
CA GLY A 235 -0.09 9.93 -13.05
C GLY A 235 0.73 8.66 -13.11
N GLU A 236 1.09 8.26 -14.33
CA GLU A 236 2.05 7.19 -14.58
C GLU A 236 3.39 7.52 -13.92
N SER A 237 4.01 6.53 -13.28
CA SER A 237 5.25 6.76 -12.50
C SER A 237 6.40 7.31 -13.34
N GLU A 238 6.47 6.96 -14.62
CA GLU A 238 7.47 7.47 -15.54
C GLU A 238 7.27 8.96 -15.83
N GLU A 239 6.01 9.40 -16.05
CA GLU A 239 5.68 10.81 -16.24
C GLU A 239 6.00 11.63 -14.99
N LEU A 240 5.65 11.10 -13.80
CA LEU A 240 5.91 11.78 -12.53
C LEU A 240 7.40 11.90 -12.22
N ARG A 241 8.21 10.90 -12.55
CA ARG A 241 9.69 10.99 -12.41
C ARG A 241 10.30 12.09 -13.26
N ASN A 242 9.72 12.38 -14.41
CA ASN A 242 10.18 13.40 -15.35
C ASN A 242 9.57 14.78 -15.09
N ASN A 243 8.57 14.88 -14.22
CA ASN A 243 7.92 16.14 -13.87
C ASN A 243 8.85 17.00 -13.00
N GLU A 244 9.08 18.25 -13.43
CA GLU A 244 10.00 19.18 -12.76
C GLU A 244 9.57 19.51 -11.32
N ASP A 245 8.27 19.69 -11.09
CA ASP A 245 7.72 20.00 -9.78
C ASP A 245 7.86 18.80 -8.82
N VAL A 246 7.58 17.58 -9.30
CA VAL A 246 7.80 16.35 -8.53
C VAL A 246 9.27 16.18 -8.18
N ARG A 247 10.16 16.42 -9.14
CA ARG A 247 11.63 16.37 -8.92
C ARG A 247 12.09 17.36 -7.87
N LYS A 248 11.56 18.57 -7.90
CA LYS A 248 11.93 19.64 -6.98
C LYS A 248 11.42 19.41 -5.56
N PHE A 249 10.15 19.01 -5.42
CA PHE A 249 9.49 18.91 -4.10
C PHE A 249 9.64 17.53 -3.44
N TYR A 250 9.71 16.46 -4.23
CA TYR A 250 9.64 15.08 -3.69
C TYR A 250 10.87 14.23 -3.99
N LEU A 251 11.68 14.56 -5.04
CA LEU A 251 12.87 13.79 -5.39
C LEU A 251 14.19 14.42 -4.88
N GLY A 252 14.12 15.52 -4.13
CA GLY A 252 15.29 16.15 -3.49
C GLY A 252 16.29 16.78 -4.47
N VAL A 253 15.90 17.04 -5.72
CA VAL A 253 16.74 17.74 -6.69
C VAL A 253 16.61 19.24 -6.43
N SER A 254 17.50 19.76 -5.55
CA SER A 254 17.51 21.15 -5.11
C SER A 254 17.61 22.12 -6.28
N ALA A 255 16.58 22.91 -6.50
CA ALA A 255 16.70 24.25 -7.03
C ALA A 255 16.24 25.22 -5.95
N SER A 256 17.06 26.17 -5.62
CA SER A 256 16.93 27.19 -4.59
C SER A 256 15.72 28.10 -4.83
N THR A 257 14.53 27.71 -4.41
CA THR A 257 13.38 28.61 -4.31
C THR A 257 12.43 28.12 -3.21
N GLY A 258 12.05 29.02 -2.31
CA GLY A 258 11.36 28.77 -1.06
C GLY A 258 9.90 28.32 -1.12
N ALA A 259 9.47 27.56 -2.13
CA ALA A 259 8.15 26.94 -2.16
C ALA A 259 8.20 25.62 -1.41
N THR A 260 7.33 25.43 -0.41
CA THR A 260 7.29 24.26 0.46
C THR A 260 6.17 23.26 0.11
N SER A 261 5.29 23.61 -0.86
CA SER A 261 4.13 22.79 -1.25
C SER A 261 3.79 22.96 -2.73
N MET A 262 3.24 21.92 -3.37
CA MET A 262 2.70 21.96 -4.73
C MET A 262 1.55 22.95 -4.89
N ARG A 263 0.86 23.32 -3.80
CA ARG A 263 -0.20 24.34 -3.82
C ARG A 263 0.32 25.74 -4.12
N ASP A 264 1.60 26.00 -3.83
CA ASP A 264 2.23 27.30 -4.03
C ASP A 264 2.66 27.51 -5.49
N VAL A 265 2.55 26.47 -6.33
CA VAL A 265 2.90 26.51 -7.77
C VAL A 265 1.70 26.97 -8.57
N LYS A 266 1.76 28.20 -9.10
CA LYS A 266 0.67 28.89 -9.83
C LYS A 266 0.22 28.25 -11.17
N HIS A 267 0.83 27.17 -11.65
CA HIS A 267 0.60 26.65 -13.01
C HIS A 267 0.09 25.22 -13.10
N TYR A 268 -0.45 24.64 -12.02
CA TYR A 268 -1.01 23.31 -12.09
C TYR A 268 -2.42 23.32 -12.70
N LYS A 269 -2.55 22.92 -13.97
CA LYS A 269 -3.86 22.67 -14.60
C LYS A 269 -4.42 21.36 -14.05
N ARG A 270 -5.43 21.45 -13.16
CA ARG A 270 -6.28 20.31 -12.81
C ARG A 270 -6.85 19.71 -14.08
N ARG A 271 -6.45 18.50 -14.46
CA ARG A 271 -7.23 17.70 -15.42
C ARG A 271 -8.52 17.32 -14.74
N LYS A 272 -9.61 18.01 -15.06
CA LYS A 272 -10.96 17.54 -14.72
C LYS A 272 -11.14 16.21 -15.45
N ARG A 273 -11.19 15.09 -14.72
CA ARG A 273 -11.76 13.84 -15.24
C ARG A 273 -13.25 14.10 -15.45
N TRP A 274 -13.67 14.19 -16.69
CA TRP A 274 -15.06 14.06 -17.06
C TRP A 274 -15.43 12.60 -16.87
N LEU A 275 -16.23 12.34 -15.86
CA LEU A 275 -16.97 11.08 -15.74
C LEU A 275 -18.10 11.14 -16.79
N SER A 276 -17.95 10.42 -17.87
CA SER A 276 -19.04 10.00 -18.73
C SER A 276 -19.25 8.50 -18.58
#